data_8dfa9ef5c1e3c907df3424424a21ba27
#
_entry.id   8dfa9ef5c1e3c907df3424424a21ba27
#
_cell.length_a   1.000
_cell.length_b   1.000
_cell.length_c   1.000
_cell.angle_alpha   90.00
_cell.angle_beta   90.00
_cell.angle_gamma   90.00
#
_symmetry.space_group_name_H-M   'P 1'
#
loop_
_entity.id
_entity.type
_entity.pdbx_description
1 polymer ?
#
loop_
_entity_poly.entity_id
_entity_poly.type
_entity_poly.pdbx_seq_one_letter_code
_entity_poly.pdbx_strand_id
1 'polypeptide(L)'
;MTTMYTDLVNHYGKSSSIDEFAQKGQLLGAINSKSIWEVWNYNKLDYGDRFCSGLLFWYHNCSMRQVASRMWDWSLEPTASLYHTANSLEPLHAQFDYLKNTVSVVNDFYRSFDNYKVTAQVYDINSRKVFEESAAVNLPADGVANDALTIRFPEDISQVHFIKLILKDEKGKEVSSNFYWRSNDKYEGKTTLTGPVASGFEDLSKLRTSKVKLAYKVREEGDNYFVDITMRNTSNQIAFFNQLQFLNAKMSPIRPSFYTDNFFSLTPGEKKTVTIETAKEKLGEGAILVLKGWNIDSQKYKLK
;
A
#
# COMPACT_ATOMS: atom_id res chain seq x y z
N MET A 1 -10.19 18.87 -13.21
CA MET A 1 -8.74 19.05 -12.93
C MET A 1 -8.49 19.86 -11.67
N THR A 2 -9.23 20.92 -11.41
CA THR A 2 -9.11 21.79 -10.24
C THR A 2 -9.28 21.05 -8.89
N THR A 3 -10.26 20.18 -8.74
CA THR A 3 -10.56 19.48 -7.48
C THR A 3 -9.41 18.59 -7.03
N MET A 4 -8.92 17.72 -7.91
CA MET A 4 -7.84 16.80 -7.54
C MET A 4 -6.51 17.52 -7.26
N TYR A 5 -6.20 18.59 -8.00
CA TYR A 5 -5.03 19.44 -7.71
C TYR A 5 -5.18 20.11 -6.34
N THR A 6 -6.36 20.63 -6.04
CA THR A 6 -6.65 21.26 -4.75
C THR A 6 -6.52 20.25 -3.61
N ASP A 7 -7.05 19.04 -3.80
CA ASP A 7 -6.93 17.96 -2.81
C ASP A 7 -5.47 17.59 -2.59
N LEU A 8 -4.66 17.42 -3.64
CA LEU A 8 -3.23 17.12 -3.51
C LEU A 8 -2.49 18.19 -2.72
N VAL A 9 -2.74 19.47 -3.01
CA VAL A 9 -2.11 20.60 -2.30
C VAL A 9 -2.56 20.64 -0.84
N ASN A 10 -3.84 20.43 -0.57
CA ASN A 10 -4.38 20.46 0.79
C ASN A 10 -3.87 19.29 1.65
N HIS A 11 -3.61 18.11 1.03
CA HIS A 11 -3.15 16.93 1.75
C HIS A 11 -1.63 16.86 1.92
N TYR A 12 -0.88 17.17 0.86
CA TYR A 12 0.56 16.90 0.76
C TYR A 12 1.39 18.17 0.50
N GLY A 13 0.79 19.36 0.51
CA GLY A 13 1.43 20.62 0.19
C GLY A 13 1.77 20.77 -1.30
N LYS A 14 2.31 21.94 -1.65
CA LYS A 14 2.73 22.26 -3.03
C LYS A 14 3.86 21.35 -3.47
N SER A 15 3.90 21.04 -4.76
CA SER A 15 4.96 20.23 -5.38
C SER A 15 5.97 21.15 -6.08
N SER A 16 7.26 20.84 -5.93
CA SER A 16 8.37 21.55 -6.55
C SER A 16 8.71 21.05 -7.96
N SER A 17 8.24 19.86 -8.32
CA SER A 17 8.48 19.20 -9.60
C SER A 17 7.28 18.36 -10.05
N ILE A 18 7.27 17.98 -11.34
CA ILE A 18 6.27 17.07 -11.90
C ILE A 18 6.39 15.68 -11.25
N ASP A 19 7.61 15.22 -10.96
CA ASP A 19 7.85 13.92 -10.35
C ASP A 19 7.29 13.88 -8.92
N GLU A 20 7.51 14.92 -8.14
CA GLU A 20 6.93 15.04 -6.80
C GLU A 20 5.39 15.10 -6.87
N PHE A 21 4.83 15.85 -7.80
CA PHE A 21 3.40 15.92 -8.02
C PHE A 21 2.83 14.53 -8.37
N ALA A 22 3.50 13.78 -9.25
CA ALA A 22 3.09 12.44 -9.63
C ALA A 22 3.15 11.48 -8.44
N GLN A 23 4.20 11.52 -7.60
CA GLN A 23 4.30 10.72 -6.38
C GLN A 23 3.17 11.03 -5.39
N LYS A 24 2.87 12.29 -5.16
CA LYS A 24 1.75 12.72 -4.31
C LYS A 24 0.40 12.23 -4.87
N GLY A 25 0.25 12.25 -6.19
CA GLY A 25 -0.92 11.68 -6.87
C GLY A 25 -1.07 10.18 -6.63
N GLN A 26 0.03 9.43 -6.65
CA GLN A 26 0.02 7.99 -6.32
C GLN A 26 -0.34 7.75 -4.85
N LEU A 27 0.18 8.54 -3.91
CA LEU A 27 -0.19 8.47 -2.50
C LEU A 27 -1.69 8.72 -2.27
N LEU A 28 -2.23 9.77 -2.88
CA LEU A 28 -3.66 10.09 -2.79
C LEU A 28 -4.52 8.98 -3.39
N GLY A 29 -4.12 8.45 -4.55
CA GLY A 29 -4.80 7.32 -5.19
C GLY A 29 -4.81 6.07 -4.33
N ALA A 30 -3.68 5.76 -3.69
CA ALA A 30 -3.51 4.62 -2.80
C ALA A 30 -4.45 4.69 -1.58
N ILE A 31 -4.44 5.83 -0.86
CA ILE A 31 -5.30 6.05 0.31
C ILE A 31 -6.78 5.94 -0.07
N ASN A 32 -7.19 6.64 -1.14
CA ASN A 32 -8.60 6.68 -1.54
C ASN A 32 -9.10 5.28 -1.92
N SER A 33 -8.34 4.55 -2.74
CA SER A 33 -8.72 3.20 -3.15
C SER A 33 -8.81 2.26 -1.96
N LYS A 34 -7.79 2.26 -1.11
CA LYS A 34 -7.74 1.42 0.10
C LYS A 34 -8.90 1.69 1.04
N SER A 35 -9.16 2.96 1.35
CA SER A 35 -10.22 3.36 2.29
C SER A 35 -11.61 2.92 1.82
N ILE A 36 -11.90 2.99 0.52
CA ILE A 36 -13.19 2.56 -0.02
C ILE A 36 -13.39 1.06 0.25
N TRP A 37 -12.42 0.22 -0.09
CA TRP A 37 -12.53 -1.22 0.07
C TRP A 37 -12.60 -1.63 1.55
N GLU A 38 -11.76 -1.04 2.40
CA GLU A 38 -11.70 -1.40 3.82
C GLU A 38 -12.95 -0.96 4.59
N VAL A 39 -13.54 0.18 4.26
CA VAL A 39 -14.84 0.59 4.84
C VAL A 39 -15.94 -0.41 4.47
N TRP A 40 -15.98 -0.87 3.22
CA TRP A 40 -16.96 -1.87 2.81
C TRP A 40 -16.70 -3.24 3.43
N ASN A 41 -15.47 -3.67 3.55
CA ASN A 41 -15.10 -4.89 4.25
C ASN A 41 -15.55 -4.86 5.72
N TYR A 42 -15.34 -3.74 6.42
CA TYR A 42 -15.76 -3.58 7.81
C TYR A 42 -17.28 -3.76 7.96
N ASN A 43 -18.04 -3.23 7.01
CA ASN A 43 -19.50 -3.23 7.02
C ASN A 43 -20.12 -4.44 6.29
N LYS A 44 -19.33 -5.43 5.91
CA LYS A 44 -19.75 -6.58 5.09
C LYS A 44 -21.01 -7.29 5.63
N LEU A 45 -21.17 -7.34 6.95
CA LEU A 45 -22.24 -8.11 7.60
C LEU A 45 -23.16 -7.24 8.49
N ASP A 46 -22.99 -5.91 8.52
CA ASP A 46 -23.57 -5.06 9.56
C ASP A 46 -24.79 -4.22 9.12
N TYR A 47 -25.52 -4.61 8.11
CA TYR A 47 -26.67 -3.86 7.63
C TYR A 47 -28.03 -4.53 7.90
N GLY A 48 -28.15 -5.34 8.93
CA GLY A 48 -29.39 -6.10 9.19
C GLY A 48 -29.79 -6.92 7.97
N ASP A 49 -30.91 -6.55 7.32
CA ASP A 49 -31.38 -7.21 6.10
C ASP A 49 -30.60 -6.82 4.84
N ARG A 50 -29.63 -5.91 4.96
CA ARG A 50 -28.82 -5.39 3.86
C ARG A 50 -27.35 -5.61 4.17
N PHE A 51 -26.73 -6.55 3.50
CA PHE A 51 -25.29 -6.77 3.56
C PHE A 51 -24.62 -6.20 2.31
N CYS A 52 -23.41 -5.72 2.44
CA CYS A 52 -22.60 -5.34 1.29
C CYS A 52 -22.03 -6.59 0.63
N SER A 53 -22.56 -6.96 -0.53
CA SER A 53 -22.10 -8.13 -1.30
C SER A 53 -21.00 -7.80 -2.31
N GLY A 54 -20.70 -6.52 -2.52
CA GLY A 54 -19.66 -6.11 -3.47
C GLY A 54 -19.67 -4.63 -3.77
N LEU A 55 -18.65 -4.19 -4.49
CA LEU A 55 -18.46 -2.82 -4.92
C LEU A 55 -18.14 -2.77 -6.40
N LEU A 56 -18.86 -1.97 -7.15
CA LEU A 56 -18.62 -1.74 -8.57
C LEU A 56 -17.73 -0.50 -8.75
N PHE A 57 -16.53 -0.72 -9.25
CA PHE A 57 -15.57 0.35 -9.47
C PHE A 57 -15.74 0.96 -10.87
N TRP A 58 -16.02 2.27 -10.91
CA TRP A 58 -16.19 3.02 -12.15
C TRP A 58 -14.86 3.59 -12.63
N TYR A 59 -14.49 3.29 -13.87
CA TYR A 59 -13.25 3.61 -14.55
C TYR A 59 -12.00 2.86 -14.04
N HIS A 60 -11.85 1.66 -14.53
CA HIS A 60 -10.68 0.83 -14.27
C HIS A 60 -9.38 1.43 -14.83
N ASN A 61 -9.42 1.96 -16.04
CA ASN A 61 -8.29 2.57 -16.75
C ASN A 61 -8.66 3.91 -17.39
N CYS A 62 -7.67 4.58 -18.00
CA CYS A 62 -7.84 5.84 -18.72
C CYS A 62 -7.60 5.65 -20.21
N SER A 63 -8.41 6.31 -21.04
CA SER A 63 -8.21 6.35 -22.49
C SER A 63 -7.23 7.43 -22.96
N MET A 64 -6.87 8.36 -22.08
CA MET A 64 -5.95 9.47 -22.36
C MET A 64 -5.17 9.84 -21.10
N ARG A 65 -4.08 10.61 -21.27
CA ARG A 65 -3.30 11.15 -20.13
C ARG A 65 -4.17 12.06 -19.29
N GLN A 66 -4.29 11.73 -18.02
CA GLN A 66 -5.03 12.54 -17.03
C GLN A 66 -4.51 12.30 -15.62
N VAL A 67 -4.77 13.24 -14.74
CA VAL A 67 -4.52 13.09 -13.31
C VAL A 67 -5.81 12.55 -12.68
N ALA A 68 -5.82 11.24 -12.39
CA ALA A 68 -6.96 10.58 -11.76
C ALA A 68 -6.50 9.31 -11.03
N SER A 69 -7.18 8.98 -9.91
CA SER A 69 -6.99 7.70 -9.22
C SER A 69 -7.63 6.59 -10.05
N ARG A 70 -6.83 5.87 -10.82
CA ARG A 70 -7.25 4.72 -11.63
C ARG A 70 -6.38 3.53 -11.28
N MET A 71 -6.88 2.32 -11.53
CA MET A 71 -6.09 1.09 -11.35
C MET A 71 -4.94 1.02 -12.34
N TRP A 72 -5.20 1.44 -13.58
CA TRP A 72 -4.24 1.50 -14.68
C TRP A 72 -4.24 2.88 -15.30
N ASP A 73 -3.08 3.37 -15.64
CA ASP A 73 -2.97 4.62 -16.38
C ASP A 73 -3.32 4.44 -17.88
N TRP A 74 -3.28 5.54 -18.64
CA TRP A 74 -3.56 5.52 -20.09
C TRP A 74 -2.59 4.63 -20.88
N SER A 75 -1.41 4.36 -20.37
CA SER A 75 -0.38 3.54 -20.98
C SER A 75 -0.41 2.10 -20.48
N LEU A 76 -1.42 1.73 -19.69
CA LEU A 76 -1.59 0.42 -19.06
C LEU A 76 -0.47 0.09 -18.04
N GLU A 77 0.12 1.11 -17.42
CA GLU A 77 0.97 0.92 -16.26
C GLU A 77 0.10 0.84 -14.99
N PRO A 78 0.35 -0.15 -14.12
CA PRO A 78 -0.37 -0.28 -12.88
C PRO A 78 0.02 0.85 -11.91
N THR A 79 -0.98 1.43 -11.28
CA THR A 79 -0.82 2.53 -10.33
C THR A 79 -0.80 2.02 -8.88
N ALA A 80 -0.50 2.90 -7.93
CA ALA A 80 -0.61 2.57 -6.52
C ALA A 80 -2.04 2.19 -6.11
N SER A 81 -3.06 2.76 -6.77
CA SER A 81 -4.47 2.39 -6.54
C SER A 81 -4.72 0.90 -6.78
N LEU A 82 -4.10 0.29 -7.81
CA LEU A 82 -4.24 -1.13 -8.08
C LEU A 82 -3.70 -1.98 -6.92
N TYR A 83 -2.47 -1.73 -6.49
CA TYR A 83 -1.82 -2.56 -5.46
C TYR A 83 -2.46 -2.38 -4.09
N HIS A 84 -2.85 -1.15 -3.74
CA HIS A 84 -3.57 -0.90 -2.49
C HIS A 84 -4.98 -1.48 -2.50
N THR A 85 -5.67 -1.52 -3.65
CA THR A 85 -6.92 -2.27 -3.81
C THR A 85 -6.69 -3.76 -3.65
N ALA A 86 -5.70 -4.34 -4.36
CA ALA A 86 -5.38 -5.76 -4.29
C ALA A 86 -5.05 -6.20 -2.84
N ASN A 87 -4.28 -5.38 -2.12
CA ASN A 87 -3.98 -5.64 -0.71
C ASN A 87 -5.24 -5.60 0.16
N SER A 88 -6.15 -4.62 -0.05
CA SER A 88 -7.41 -4.52 0.70
C SER A 88 -8.40 -5.65 0.40
N LEU A 89 -8.21 -6.38 -0.70
CA LEU A 89 -9.03 -7.51 -1.14
C LEU A 89 -8.35 -8.86 -0.89
N GLU A 90 -7.27 -8.91 -0.08
CA GLU A 90 -6.70 -10.18 0.35
C GLU A 90 -7.76 -10.98 1.12
N PRO A 91 -7.92 -12.29 0.84
CA PRO A 91 -8.96 -13.11 1.49
C PRO A 91 -8.84 -13.18 3.02
N LEU A 92 -7.63 -13.02 3.57
CA LEU A 92 -7.38 -12.77 4.98
C LEU A 92 -6.70 -11.40 5.08
N HIS A 93 -7.39 -10.43 5.67
CA HIS A 93 -6.93 -9.05 5.65
C HIS A 93 -7.08 -8.38 7.02
N ALA A 94 -5.98 -7.84 7.55
CA ALA A 94 -6.00 -6.99 8.74
C ALA A 94 -6.11 -5.54 8.34
N GLN A 95 -7.13 -4.82 8.81
CA GLN A 95 -7.41 -3.43 8.46
C GLN A 95 -7.58 -2.52 9.67
N PHE A 96 -7.33 -1.23 9.47
CA PHE A 96 -7.43 -0.19 10.49
C PHE A 96 -8.65 0.71 10.27
N ASP A 97 -9.44 0.89 11.30
CA ASP A 97 -10.54 1.86 11.33
C ASP A 97 -10.03 3.23 11.81
N TYR A 98 -10.03 4.22 10.91
CA TYR A 98 -9.55 5.57 11.19
C TYR A 98 -10.44 6.34 12.18
N LEU A 99 -11.72 5.99 12.33
CA LEU A 99 -12.66 6.68 13.21
C LEU A 99 -12.59 6.13 14.63
N LYS A 100 -12.50 4.82 14.76
CA LYS A 100 -12.49 4.12 16.05
C LYS A 100 -11.09 3.89 16.61
N ASN A 101 -10.05 4.01 15.77
CA ASN A 101 -8.67 3.59 16.07
C ASN A 101 -8.56 2.10 16.42
N THR A 102 -9.38 1.27 15.80
CA THR A 102 -9.41 -0.17 16.02
C THR A 102 -8.85 -0.93 14.82
N VAL A 103 -8.47 -2.18 15.05
CA VAL A 103 -8.05 -3.13 14.03
C VAL A 103 -9.09 -4.22 13.91
N SER A 104 -9.54 -4.47 12.72
CA SER A 104 -10.43 -5.58 12.38
C SER A 104 -9.74 -6.56 11.45
N VAL A 105 -10.19 -7.81 11.44
CA VAL A 105 -9.64 -8.84 10.54
C VAL A 105 -10.77 -9.45 9.73
N VAL A 106 -10.64 -9.36 8.41
CA VAL A 106 -11.58 -9.92 7.43
C VAL A 106 -11.16 -11.33 7.06
N ASN A 107 -12.14 -12.20 6.91
CA ASN A 107 -12.01 -13.56 6.38
C ASN A 107 -13.06 -13.80 5.28
N ASP A 108 -12.61 -13.89 4.03
CA ASP A 108 -13.46 -14.18 2.88
C ASP A 108 -13.49 -15.67 2.51
N PHE A 109 -12.82 -16.52 3.31
CA PHE A 109 -12.96 -17.96 3.13
C PHE A 109 -14.23 -18.50 3.80
N TYR A 110 -14.88 -19.47 3.19
CA TYR A 110 -16.04 -20.19 3.75
C TYR A 110 -15.67 -21.18 4.86
N ARG A 111 -14.59 -20.89 5.59
CA ARG A 111 -14.15 -21.65 6.77
C ARG A 111 -13.63 -20.70 7.83
N SER A 112 -13.82 -21.07 9.09
CA SER A 112 -13.26 -20.33 10.23
C SER A 112 -11.78 -20.65 10.42
N PHE A 113 -11.10 -19.74 11.11
CA PHE A 113 -9.72 -19.92 11.55
C PHE A 113 -9.60 -19.49 13.01
N ASP A 114 -8.98 -20.35 13.82
CA ASP A 114 -8.81 -20.10 15.26
C ASP A 114 -7.35 -19.83 15.61
N ASN A 115 -7.14 -19.15 16.74
CA ASN A 115 -5.82 -18.88 17.30
C ASN A 115 -4.89 -18.09 16.37
N TYR A 116 -5.44 -17.24 15.52
CA TYR A 116 -4.65 -16.26 14.76
C TYR A 116 -4.22 -15.13 15.69
N LYS A 117 -3.16 -14.42 15.31
CA LYS A 117 -2.64 -13.30 16.08
C LYS A 117 -2.52 -12.07 15.21
N VAL A 118 -3.24 -11.00 15.54
CA VAL A 118 -3.05 -9.70 14.93
C VAL A 118 -2.15 -8.84 15.81
N THR A 119 -1.19 -8.14 15.18
CA THR A 119 -0.27 -7.20 15.83
C THR A 119 -0.37 -5.85 15.16
N ALA A 120 -0.50 -4.78 15.94
CA ALA A 120 -0.41 -3.41 15.49
C ALA A 120 0.86 -2.76 16.03
N GLN A 121 1.61 -2.10 15.15
CA GLN A 121 2.79 -1.31 15.49
C GLN A 121 2.59 0.12 15.00
N VAL A 122 2.91 1.11 15.82
CA VAL A 122 2.88 2.53 15.42
C VAL A 122 4.29 3.09 15.45
N TYR A 123 4.63 3.85 14.42
CA TYR A 123 5.92 4.51 14.26
C TYR A 123 5.72 6.02 14.11
N ASP A 124 6.52 6.81 14.79
CA ASP A 124 6.58 8.26 14.58
C ASP A 124 7.27 8.61 13.24
N ILE A 125 7.29 9.89 12.88
CA ILE A 125 7.93 10.39 11.66
C ILE A 125 9.45 10.10 11.62
N ASN A 126 10.09 9.90 12.77
CA ASN A 126 11.50 9.50 12.86
C ASN A 126 11.70 7.99 12.84
N SER A 127 10.62 7.23 12.53
CA SER A 127 10.61 5.76 12.47
C SER A 127 10.87 5.07 13.80
N ARG A 128 10.71 5.77 14.92
CA ARG A 128 10.75 5.19 16.26
C ARG A 128 9.42 4.49 16.52
N LYS A 129 9.46 3.21 16.88
CA LYS A 129 8.27 2.46 17.27
C LYS A 129 7.80 2.95 18.64
N VAL A 130 6.61 3.56 18.68
CA VAL A 130 6.03 4.19 19.87
C VAL A 130 4.89 3.39 20.48
N PHE A 131 4.37 2.40 19.74
CA PHE A 131 3.33 1.48 20.24
C PHE A 131 3.50 0.13 19.57
N GLU A 132 3.25 -0.94 20.35
CA GLU A 132 3.07 -2.30 19.82
C GLU A 132 2.15 -3.07 20.74
N GLU A 133 1.09 -3.63 20.18
CA GLU A 133 0.16 -4.51 20.88
C GLU A 133 -0.28 -5.64 19.98
N SER A 134 -0.63 -6.77 20.58
CA SER A 134 -1.10 -7.94 19.85
C SER A 134 -2.33 -8.51 20.54
N ALA A 135 -3.26 -9.02 19.74
CA ALA A 135 -4.43 -9.73 20.22
C ALA A 135 -4.56 -11.09 19.52
N ALA A 136 -5.04 -12.09 20.26
CA ALA A 136 -5.51 -13.33 19.66
C ALA A 136 -6.88 -13.06 19.01
N VAL A 137 -7.11 -13.66 17.87
CA VAL A 137 -8.34 -13.48 17.11
C VAL A 137 -8.81 -14.80 16.48
N ASN A 138 -10.11 -15.08 16.62
CA ASN A 138 -10.78 -16.14 15.91
C ASN A 138 -11.58 -15.52 14.76
N LEU A 139 -11.39 -16.04 13.57
CA LEU A 139 -11.97 -15.51 12.34
C LEU A 139 -13.17 -16.34 11.93
N PRO A 140 -14.39 -15.78 11.95
CA PRO A 140 -15.58 -16.50 11.48
C PRO A 140 -15.47 -16.79 9.97
N ALA A 141 -16.11 -17.84 9.50
CA ALA A 141 -16.21 -18.13 8.08
C ALA A 141 -16.98 -17.01 7.38
N ASP A 142 -16.46 -16.52 6.25
CA ASP A 142 -17.04 -15.44 5.44
C ASP A 142 -17.48 -14.23 6.29
N GLY A 143 -16.60 -13.78 7.18
CA GLY A 143 -16.95 -12.80 8.20
C GLY A 143 -15.83 -11.86 8.57
N VAL A 144 -16.11 -11.04 9.58
CA VAL A 144 -15.18 -10.04 10.11
C VAL A 144 -15.08 -10.17 11.62
N ALA A 145 -13.86 -10.27 12.13
CA ALA A 145 -13.58 -10.08 13.55
C ALA A 145 -13.36 -8.58 13.80
N ASN A 146 -14.45 -7.87 14.13
CA ASN A 146 -14.43 -6.43 14.34
C ASN A 146 -13.74 -6.06 15.66
N ASP A 147 -13.05 -4.92 15.64
CA ASP A 147 -12.48 -4.26 16.83
C ASP A 147 -11.60 -5.21 17.68
N ALA A 148 -10.84 -6.11 17.00
CA ALA A 148 -10.01 -7.12 17.65
C ALA A 148 -8.88 -6.51 18.50
N LEU A 149 -8.45 -5.28 18.17
CA LEU A 149 -7.41 -4.56 18.90
C LEU A 149 -7.66 -3.05 18.77
N THR A 150 -7.42 -2.28 19.85
CA THR A 150 -7.50 -0.82 19.84
C THR A 150 -6.11 -0.21 19.90
N ILE A 151 -5.79 0.66 18.93
CA ILE A 151 -4.52 1.40 18.94
C ILE A 151 -4.67 2.63 19.83
N ARG A 152 -3.80 2.72 20.83
CA ARG A 152 -3.71 3.90 21.71
C ARG A 152 -2.51 4.73 21.27
N PHE A 153 -2.80 5.83 20.59
CA PHE A 153 -1.76 6.76 20.15
C PHE A 153 -1.23 7.56 21.35
N PRO A 154 0.11 7.71 21.50
CA PRO A 154 0.68 8.65 22.45
C PRO A 154 0.20 10.08 22.21
N GLU A 155 0.02 10.88 23.26
CA GLU A 155 -0.43 12.27 23.15
C GLU A 155 0.56 13.15 22.38
N ASP A 156 1.86 12.83 22.45
CA ASP A 156 2.97 13.53 21.77
C ASP A 156 3.36 12.91 20.43
N ILE A 157 2.51 12.08 19.85
CA ILE A 157 2.81 11.48 18.55
C ILE A 157 3.00 12.53 17.47
N SER A 158 3.95 12.31 16.56
CA SER A 158 4.21 13.22 15.45
C SER A 158 2.99 13.45 14.55
N GLN A 159 2.90 14.64 13.94
CA GLN A 159 1.81 15.04 13.03
C GLN A 159 1.54 13.96 11.98
N VAL A 160 2.60 13.44 11.34
CA VAL A 160 2.50 12.26 10.49
C VAL A 160 3.13 11.07 11.20
N HIS A 161 2.44 9.95 11.18
CA HIS A 161 2.87 8.69 11.78
C HIS A 161 2.41 7.49 10.95
N PHE A 162 2.96 6.33 11.24
CA PHE A 162 2.73 5.13 10.45
C PHE A 162 2.19 4.00 11.31
N ILE A 163 1.32 3.18 10.70
CA ILE A 163 0.76 1.99 11.36
C ILE A 163 1.12 0.79 10.48
N LYS A 164 1.72 -0.22 11.09
CA LYS A 164 1.95 -1.54 10.50
C LYS A 164 1.06 -2.55 11.19
N LEU A 165 0.26 -3.27 10.41
CA LEU A 165 -0.53 -4.40 10.87
C LEU A 165 0.10 -5.68 10.34
N ILE A 166 0.10 -6.73 11.19
CA ILE A 166 0.63 -8.05 10.85
C ILE A 166 -0.35 -9.09 11.38
N LEU A 167 -0.87 -9.94 10.50
CA LEU A 167 -1.68 -11.09 10.86
C LEU A 167 -0.85 -12.36 10.70
N LYS A 168 -0.79 -13.16 11.75
CA LYS A 168 -0.12 -14.47 11.76
C LYS A 168 -1.10 -15.58 12.06
N ASP A 169 -0.88 -16.72 11.40
CA ASP A 169 -1.63 -17.96 11.67
C ASP A 169 -1.22 -18.60 13.00
N GLU A 170 -1.85 -19.72 13.34
CA GLU A 170 -1.60 -20.51 14.57
C GLU A 170 -0.16 -21.06 14.65
N LYS A 171 0.57 -21.11 13.52
CA LYS A 171 1.97 -21.54 13.45
C LYS A 171 2.96 -20.37 13.51
N GLY A 172 2.43 -19.14 13.61
CA GLY A 172 3.24 -17.93 13.64
C GLY A 172 3.72 -17.44 12.26
N LYS A 173 3.22 -18.04 11.16
CA LYS A 173 3.51 -17.59 9.80
C LYS A 173 2.68 -16.34 9.50
N GLU A 174 3.32 -15.30 8.94
CA GLU A 174 2.63 -14.12 8.44
C GLU A 174 1.76 -14.50 7.22
N VAL A 175 0.46 -14.17 7.30
CA VAL A 175 -0.55 -14.44 6.27
C VAL A 175 -1.13 -13.19 5.65
N SER A 176 -1.02 -12.05 6.33
CA SER A 176 -1.37 -10.73 5.79
C SER A 176 -0.54 -9.66 6.51
N SER A 177 -0.18 -8.62 5.82
CA SER A 177 0.40 -7.42 6.43
C SER A 177 -0.06 -6.17 5.70
N ASN A 178 -0.34 -5.12 6.48
CA ASN A 178 -0.89 -3.88 5.98
C ASN A 178 -0.11 -2.68 6.52
N PHE A 179 -0.04 -1.61 5.75
CA PHE A 179 0.71 -0.41 6.12
C PHE A 179 -0.11 0.84 5.83
N TYR A 180 -0.16 1.74 6.81
CA TYR A 180 -0.88 3.01 6.73
C TYR A 180 0.04 4.16 7.09
N TRP A 181 -0.27 5.33 6.55
CA TRP A 181 0.21 6.60 7.04
C TRP A 181 -0.98 7.45 7.45
N ARG A 182 -0.86 8.13 8.55
CA ARG A 182 -1.92 8.90 9.19
C ARG A 182 -1.38 10.26 9.61
N SER A 183 -2.27 11.25 9.67
CA SER A 183 -1.98 12.54 10.31
C SER A 183 -2.86 12.71 11.56
N ASN A 184 -2.42 13.60 12.46
CA ASN A 184 -3.19 13.98 13.64
C ASN A 184 -4.32 14.99 13.34
N ASP A 185 -4.44 15.45 12.09
CA ASP A 185 -5.52 16.34 11.72
C ASP A 185 -6.85 15.66 12.00
N LYS A 186 -7.73 16.38 12.70
CA LYS A 186 -9.07 15.89 12.97
C LYS A 186 -9.83 15.76 11.67
N TYR A 187 -10.39 14.59 11.46
CA TYR A 187 -11.36 14.37 10.40
C TYR A 187 -12.59 15.25 10.68
N GLU A 188 -12.75 16.34 9.94
CA GLU A 188 -13.86 17.29 10.12
C GLU A 188 -15.19 16.83 9.49
N GLY A 189 -15.31 15.56 9.09
CA GLY A 189 -16.53 15.04 8.48
C GLY A 189 -16.83 15.56 7.08
N LYS A 190 -15.93 16.34 6.49
CA LYS A 190 -16.07 16.78 5.09
C LYS A 190 -15.74 15.61 4.17
N THR A 191 -16.77 15.00 3.63
CA THR A 191 -16.64 14.04 2.54
C THR A 191 -16.58 14.80 1.23
N THR A 192 -15.51 14.60 0.47
CA THR A 192 -15.53 14.88 -0.97
C THR A 192 -16.14 13.69 -1.71
N LEU A 193 -16.48 13.83 -2.99
CA LEU A 193 -16.90 12.72 -3.86
C LEU A 193 -15.87 11.56 -3.91
N THR A 194 -14.70 11.74 -3.34
CA THR A 194 -13.54 10.82 -3.39
C THR A 194 -13.20 10.18 -2.04
N GLY A 195 -13.98 10.39 -0.99
CA GLY A 195 -13.76 9.78 0.32
C GLY A 195 -13.37 10.77 1.43
N PRO A 196 -13.02 10.29 2.62
CA PRO A 196 -12.62 11.14 3.74
C PRO A 196 -11.33 11.89 3.39
N VAL A 197 -11.38 13.21 3.60
CA VAL A 197 -10.22 14.09 3.39
C VAL A 197 -9.29 13.96 4.59
N ALA A 198 -8.24 13.18 4.45
CA ALA A 198 -7.12 13.22 5.38
C ALA A 198 -6.18 14.34 4.94
N SER A 199 -6.00 15.39 5.73
CA SER A 199 -5.04 16.48 5.51
C SER A 199 -3.80 16.31 6.39
N GLY A 200 -2.82 17.22 6.25
CA GLY A 200 -1.69 17.27 7.18
C GLY A 200 -0.55 16.30 6.90
N PHE A 201 -0.40 15.82 5.66
CA PHE A 201 0.71 14.96 5.24
C PHE A 201 1.94 15.72 4.74
N GLU A 202 1.98 17.03 4.84
CA GLU A 202 3.14 17.84 4.42
C GLU A 202 4.44 17.39 5.11
N ASP A 203 4.33 16.93 6.35
CA ASP A 203 5.44 16.44 7.14
C ASP A 203 6.11 15.18 6.58
N LEU A 204 5.50 14.48 5.61
CA LEU A 204 6.20 13.43 4.86
C LEU A 204 7.47 13.93 4.17
N SER A 205 7.52 15.21 3.82
CA SER A 205 8.73 15.86 3.29
C SER A 205 9.91 15.88 4.28
N LYS A 206 9.64 15.72 5.57
CA LYS A 206 10.64 15.67 6.66
C LYS A 206 11.22 14.27 6.89
N LEU A 207 10.72 13.23 6.18
CA LEU A 207 11.26 11.88 6.30
C LEU A 207 12.74 11.85 5.95
N ARG A 208 13.53 11.29 6.86
CA ARG A 208 14.96 11.09 6.64
C ARG A 208 15.18 10.00 5.58
N THR A 209 16.26 10.15 4.82
CA THR A 209 16.64 9.16 3.80
C THR A 209 16.81 7.78 4.42
N SER A 210 16.22 6.80 3.78
CA SER A 210 16.32 5.39 4.10
C SER A 210 17.21 4.65 3.09
N LYS A 211 17.69 3.46 3.46
CA LYS A 211 18.53 2.62 2.61
C LYS A 211 17.92 1.24 2.43
N VAL A 212 17.62 0.91 1.19
CA VAL A 212 17.11 -0.42 0.82
C VAL A 212 18.18 -1.15 0.01
N LYS A 213 18.58 -2.33 0.48
CA LYS A 213 19.39 -3.26 -0.31
C LYS A 213 18.45 -4.14 -1.13
N LEU A 214 18.77 -4.31 -2.41
CA LEU A 214 18.04 -5.14 -3.34
C LEU A 214 18.97 -6.23 -3.90
N ALA A 215 18.45 -7.45 -3.93
CA ALA A 215 19.01 -8.57 -4.68
C ALA A 215 17.93 -9.14 -5.58
N TYR A 216 18.32 -9.66 -6.74
CA TYR A 216 17.36 -10.28 -7.65
C TYR A 216 17.93 -11.59 -8.22
N LYS A 217 17.02 -12.45 -8.65
CA LYS A 217 17.30 -13.67 -9.39
C LYS A 217 16.35 -13.73 -10.59
N VAL A 218 16.90 -14.07 -11.74
CA VAL A 218 16.13 -14.27 -12.97
C VAL A 218 15.87 -15.75 -13.14
N ARG A 219 14.70 -16.11 -13.61
CA ARG A 219 14.31 -17.44 -14.04
C ARG A 219 13.40 -17.37 -15.26
N GLU A 220 13.44 -18.42 -16.05
CA GLU A 220 12.63 -18.56 -17.25
C GLU A 220 11.78 -19.82 -17.14
N GLU A 221 10.48 -19.71 -17.43
CA GLU A 221 9.55 -20.83 -17.42
C GLU A 221 8.65 -20.74 -18.66
N GLY A 222 8.81 -21.69 -19.60
CA GLY A 222 8.12 -21.61 -20.89
C GLY A 222 8.43 -20.31 -21.63
N ASP A 223 7.40 -19.58 -22.02
CA ASP A 223 7.52 -18.28 -22.71
C ASP A 223 7.58 -17.08 -21.77
N ASN A 224 7.59 -17.31 -20.46
CA ASN A 224 7.61 -16.27 -19.45
C ASN A 224 9.01 -16.08 -18.85
N TYR A 225 9.26 -14.84 -18.47
CA TYR A 225 10.46 -14.37 -17.81
C TYR A 225 10.08 -13.79 -16.45
N PHE A 226 10.73 -14.27 -15.41
CA PHE A 226 10.47 -13.87 -14.04
C PHE A 226 11.70 -13.23 -13.41
N VAL A 227 11.45 -12.17 -12.65
CA VAL A 227 12.48 -11.54 -11.81
C VAL A 227 12.02 -11.62 -10.37
N ASP A 228 12.65 -12.50 -9.59
CA ASP A 228 12.41 -12.64 -8.16
C ASP A 228 13.30 -11.66 -7.41
N ILE A 229 12.71 -10.66 -6.78
CA ILE A 229 13.38 -9.53 -6.16
C ILE A 229 13.23 -9.64 -4.65
N THR A 230 14.33 -9.59 -3.93
CA THR A 230 14.35 -9.49 -2.48
C THR A 230 14.89 -8.14 -2.06
N MET A 231 14.11 -7.40 -1.30
CA MET A 231 14.49 -6.10 -0.75
C MET A 231 14.57 -6.16 0.77
N ARG A 232 15.53 -5.44 1.34
CA ARG A 232 15.65 -5.28 2.78
C ARG A 232 15.95 -3.83 3.13
N ASN A 233 15.15 -3.26 4.01
CA ASN A 233 15.49 -1.99 4.62
C ASN A 233 16.64 -2.19 5.61
N THR A 234 17.80 -1.60 5.31
CA THR A 234 19.02 -1.73 6.13
C THR A 234 19.30 -0.53 7.02
N SER A 235 18.40 0.45 7.01
CA SER A 235 18.48 1.65 7.84
C SER A 235 17.54 1.54 9.05
N ASN A 236 17.66 2.50 9.96
CA ASN A 236 16.74 2.68 11.09
C ASN A 236 15.57 3.62 10.75
N GLN A 237 15.38 3.97 9.48
CA GLN A 237 14.29 4.79 8.97
C GLN A 237 13.34 3.93 8.14
N ILE A 238 12.04 4.20 8.19
CA ILE A 238 11.06 3.58 7.28
C ILE A 238 11.44 3.97 5.85
N ALA A 239 11.53 2.98 4.97
CA ALA A 239 11.58 3.18 3.53
C ALA A 239 10.14 3.28 3.03
N PHE A 240 9.69 4.52 2.81
CA PHE A 240 8.29 4.81 2.55
C PHE A 240 7.97 4.78 1.06
N PHE A 241 6.87 4.13 0.71
CA PHE A 241 6.23 4.13 -0.59
C PHE A 241 7.18 3.76 -1.74
N ASN A 242 7.79 2.56 -1.63
CA ASN A 242 8.75 2.05 -2.60
C ASN A 242 8.04 1.56 -3.86
N GLN A 243 8.56 1.93 -5.01
CA GLN A 243 8.07 1.54 -6.33
C GLN A 243 9.17 0.80 -7.10
N LEU A 244 8.81 -0.34 -7.67
CA LEU A 244 9.59 -1.05 -8.68
C LEU A 244 9.09 -0.67 -10.07
N GLN A 245 10.03 -0.50 -11.00
CA GLN A 245 9.73 -0.31 -12.43
C GLN A 245 10.61 -1.25 -13.25
N PHE A 246 10.01 -1.87 -14.25
CA PHE A 246 10.69 -2.77 -15.17
C PHE A 246 10.75 -2.13 -16.56
N LEU A 247 11.95 -1.73 -16.97
CA LEU A 247 12.16 -0.86 -18.12
C LEU A 247 13.08 -1.54 -19.14
N ASN A 248 12.92 -1.18 -20.40
CA ASN A 248 13.85 -1.57 -21.46
C ASN A 248 15.08 -0.63 -21.49
N ALA A 249 16.02 -0.92 -22.39
CA ALA A 249 17.27 -0.14 -22.53
C ALA A 249 17.02 1.36 -22.87
N LYS A 250 15.85 1.70 -23.44
CA LYS A 250 15.42 3.09 -23.74
C LYS A 250 14.69 3.75 -22.59
N MET A 251 14.69 3.14 -21.40
CA MET A 251 13.99 3.61 -20.20
C MET A 251 12.45 3.69 -20.36
N SER A 252 11.88 2.91 -21.26
CA SER A 252 10.43 2.76 -21.43
C SER A 252 9.96 1.49 -20.72
N PRO A 253 8.76 1.50 -20.11
CA PRO A 253 8.22 0.32 -19.45
C PRO A 253 8.11 -0.89 -20.40
N ILE A 254 8.51 -2.06 -19.91
CA ILE A 254 8.26 -3.35 -20.57
C ILE A 254 6.83 -3.76 -20.24
N ARG A 255 5.99 -4.00 -21.26
CA ARG A 255 4.55 -4.26 -21.09
C ARG A 255 4.06 -5.43 -21.94
N PRO A 256 3.12 -6.23 -21.37
CA PRO A 256 2.68 -6.19 -19.98
C PRO A 256 3.76 -6.71 -19.04
N SER A 257 3.82 -6.14 -17.83
CA SER A 257 4.60 -6.69 -16.71
C SER A 257 3.71 -6.75 -15.47
N PHE A 258 3.69 -7.91 -14.82
CA PHE A 258 2.86 -8.17 -13.65
C PHE A 258 3.75 -8.27 -12.42
N TYR A 259 3.43 -7.49 -11.40
CA TYR A 259 4.16 -7.46 -10.14
C TYR A 259 3.29 -8.07 -9.05
N THR A 260 3.84 -8.95 -8.22
CA THR A 260 3.10 -9.50 -7.08
C THR A 260 2.77 -8.44 -6.03
N ASP A 261 3.57 -7.38 -5.94
CA ASP A 261 3.28 -6.19 -5.13
C ASP A 261 4.10 -4.98 -5.63
N ASN A 262 3.62 -3.77 -5.31
CA ASN A 262 4.32 -2.51 -5.62
C ASN A 262 3.81 -1.38 -4.72
N PHE A 263 4.50 -0.23 -4.66
CA PHE A 263 4.13 0.93 -3.84
C PHE A 263 3.97 0.60 -2.34
N PHE A 264 4.85 -0.22 -1.82
CA PHE A 264 4.86 -0.69 -0.44
C PHE A 264 5.89 0.06 0.43
N SER A 265 5.72 -0.02 1.73
CA SER A 265 6.67 0.55 2.70
C SER A 265 7.35 -0.56 3.49
N LEU A 266 8.60 -0.33 3.92
CA LEU A 266 9.39 -1.26 4.72
C LEU A 266 9.80 -0.59 6.02
N THR A 267 9.41 -1.18 7.14
CA THR A 267 9.90 -0.78 8.46
C THR A 267 11.39 -1.09 8.63
N PRO A 268 12.10 -0.52 9.62
CA PRO A 268 13.51 -0.82 9.86
C PRO A 268 13.78 -2.34 9.99
N GLY A 269 14.71 -2.84 9.19
CA GLY A 269 15.10 -4.26 9.17
C GLY A 269 14.17 -5.18 8.36
N GLU A 270 13.01 -4.70 7.95
CA GLU A 270 12.02 -5.50 7.21
C GLU A 270 12.54 -5.97 5.86
N LYS A 271 12.12 -7.17 5.48
CA LYS A 271 12.44 -7.82 4.21
C LYS A 271 11.14 -8.11 3.46
N LYS A 272 11.14 -7.84 2.14
CA LYS A 272 10.01 -8.14 1.25
C LYS A 272 10.52 -8.77 -0.04
N THR A 273 9.75 -9.71 -0.55
CA THR A 273 9.99 -10.33 -1.86
C THR A 273 8.87 -9.93 -2.81
N VAL A 274 9.24 -9.55 -4.03
CA VAL A 274 8.32 -9.24 -5.13
C VAL A 274 8.79 -10.00 -6.35
N THR A 275 7.88 -10.61 -7.09
CA THR A 275 8.16 -11.23 -8.39
C THR A 275 7.56 -10.36 -9.49
N ILE A 276 8.33 -10.09 -10.53
CA ILE A 276 7.87 -9.48 -11.78
C ILE A 276 7.79 -10.58 -12.83
N GLU A 277 6.67 -10.68 -13.52
CA GLU A 277 6.44 -11.59 -14.64
C GLU A 277 6.20 -10.79 -15.93
N THR A 278 6.82 -11.22 -17.03
CA THR A 278 6.57 -10.69 -18.39
C THR A 278 6.84 -11.78 -19.43
N ALA A 279 6.30 -11.63 -20.64
CA ALA A 279 6.65 -12.51 -21.75
C ALA A 279 8.09 -12.24 -22.23
N LYS A 280 8.86 -13.29 -22.54
CA LYS A 280 10.25 -13.20 -23.03
C LYS A 280 10.38 -12.32 -24.28
N GLU A 281 9.43 -12.40 -25.18
CA GLU A 281 9.40 -11.59 -26.41
C GLU A 281 9.37 -10.07 -26.16
N LYS A 282 8.96 -9.63 -24.95
CA LYS A 282 8.87 -8.21 -24.57
C LYS A 282 10.17 -7.63 -24.03
N LEU A 283 11.16 -8.47 -23.69
CA LEU A 283 12.42 -8.02 -23.06
C LEU A 283 13.29 -7.19 -24.00
N GLY A 284 13.29 -7.50 -25.30
CA GLY A 284 14.15 -6.83 -26.27
C GLY A 284 15.64 -6.93 -25.92
N GLU A 285 16.40 -5.86 -26.20
CA GLU A 285 17.86 -5.80 -25.95
C GLU A 285 18.17 -5.34 -24.51
N GLY A 286 17.74 -6.11 -23.55
CA GLY A 286 18.07 -5.89 -22.14
C GLY A 286 16.97 -5.20 -21.34
N ALA A 287 16.95 -5.54 -20.08
CA ALA A 287 15.99 -5.03 -19.11
C ALA A 287 16.71 -4.31 -17.95
N ILE A 288 16.05 -3.30 -17.43
CA ILE A 288 16.53 -2.49 -16.31
C ILE A 288 15.44 -2.51 -15.23
N LEU A 289 15.82 -3.00 -14.06
CA LEU A 289 15.01 -2.89 -12.86
C LEU A 289 15.35 -1.58 -12.14
N VAL A 290 14.35 -0.78 -11.84
CA VAL A 290 14.50 0.46 -11.07
C VAL A 290 13.74 0.32 -9.76
N LEU A 291 14.41 0.62 -8.66
CA LEU A 291 13.79 0.81 -7.35
C LEU A 291 13.85 2.29 -7.01
N LYS A 292 12.72 2.89 -6.69
CA LYS A 292 12.60 4.25 -6.16
C LYS A 292 11.56 4.30 -5.05
N GLY A 293 11.53 5.35 -4.26
CA GLY A 293 10.55 5.53 -3.20
C GLY A 293 10.52 6.99 -2.74
N TRP A 294 9.71 7.28 -1.75
CA TRP A 294 9.55 8.64 -1.26
C TRP A 294 10.85 9.20 -0.65
N ASN A 295 11.53 8.39 0.15
CA ASN A 295 12.72 8.80 0.90
C ASN A 295 13.92 7.84 0.71
N ILE A 296 14.03 7.21 -0.45
CA ILE A 296 15.19 6.42 -0.86
C ILE A 296 15.78 6.97 -2.16
N ASP A 297 17.10 6.84 -2.30
CA ASP A 297 17.76 7.15 -3.57
C ASP A 297 17.35 6.13 -4.63
N SER A 298 17.11 6.61 -5.84
CA SER A 298 16.77 5.75 -6.98
C SER A 298 17.94 4.84 -7.35
N GLN A 299 17.68 3.56 -7.49
CA GLN A 299 18.65 2.52 -7.81
C GLN A 299 18.28 1.85 -9.14
N LYS A 300 19.28 1.54 -9.98
CA LYS A 300 19.09 0.91 -11.29
C LYS A 300 19.97 -0.33 -11.39
N TYR A 301 19.37 -1.43 -11.83
CA TYR A 301 19.99 -2.71 -12.00
C TYR A 301 19.80 -3.19 -13.44
N LYS A 302 20.88 -3.37 -14.19
CA LYS A 302 20.82 -4.02 -15.51
C LYS A 302 20.68 -5.51 -15.29
N LEU A 303 19.62 -6.10 -15.80
CA LEU A 303 19.41 -7.54 -15.76
C LEU A 303 20.25 -8.19 -16.88
N LYS A 304 20.90 -9.30 -16.51
CA LYS A 304 21.73 -10.09 -17.44
C LYS A 304 20.96 -11.32 -17.87
#